data_b2e8d0557ad93e30a48f3f064847b36f
#
_entry.id   b2e8d0557ad93e30a48f3f064847b36f
#
_cell.length_a   1.000
_cell.length_b   1.000
_cell.length_c   1.000
_cell.angle_alpha   90.00
_cell.angle_beta   90.00
_cell.angle_gamma   90.00
#
_symmetry.space_group_name_H-M   'P 1'
#
loop_
_entity.id
_entity.type
_entity.pdbx_description
1 polymer ?
#
loop_
_entity_poly.entity_id
_entity_poly.type
_entity_poly.pdbx_seq_one_letter_code
_entity_poly.pdbx_strand_id
1 'polypeptide(L)'
;NKWLQTLADEPDMLMMNGDLLAVMQYIGQKMGYYERTKDDFGRPVSTYRGIPMVDAGKYYNGSKEVDCVAVDEKTGTSSLIAFKIGLDAFHGISPKESSAIIKSYLPDLNAPGAVKTGEAELVAGVVLKNTKMAGMLTDIKIQPVAQEGEG
;
A
#
# COMPACT_ATOMS: atom_id res chain seq x y z
N ASN A 1 16.76 -11.98 5.18
CA ASN A 1 15.50 -12.70 5.47
C ASN A 1 15.25 -12.97 6.96
N LYS A 2 16.23 -12.68 7.83
CA LYS A 2 16.05 -12.82 9.30
C LYS A 2 14.93 -11.89 9.81
N TRP A 3 14.76 -10.72 9.20
CA TRP A 3 13.73 -9.77 9.59
C TRP A 3 12.31 -10.33 9.43
N LEU A 4 11.97 -10.94 8.30
CA LEU A 4 10.65 -11.56 8.11
C LEU A 4 10.36 -12.68 9.13
N GLN A 5 11.40 -13.34 9.62
CA GLN A 5 11.27 -14.39 10.65
C GLN A 5 11.00 -13.83 12.05
N THR A 6 11.11 -12.51 12.26
CA THR A 6 10.75 -11.87 13.54
C THR A 6 9.26 -11.60 13.66
N LEU A 7 8.52 -11.67 12.55
CA LEU A 7 7.06 -11.59 12.56
C LEU A 7 6.47 -12.89 13.14
N ALA A 8 5.33 -12.76 13.79
CA ALA A 8 4.66 -13.92 14.40
C ALA A 8 4.07 -14.87 13.36
N ASP A 9 3.78 -14.37 12.16
CA ASP A 9 3.24 -15.13 11.05
C ASP A 9 3.74 -14.56 9.71
N GLU A 10 3.58 -15.32 8.63
CA GLU A 10 3.97 -14.88 7.29
C GLU A 10 3.09 -13.70 6.85
N PRO A 11 3.67 -12.58 6.38
CA PRO A 11 2.91 -11.44 5.94
C PRO A 11 2.21 -11.73 4.60
N ASP A 12 1.04 -11.13 4.41
CA ASP A 12 0.27 -11.26 3.17
C ASP A 12 0.74 -10.26 2.10
N MET A 13 1.48 -9.23 2.49
CA MET A 13 1.89 -8.15 1.60
C MET A 13 3.18 -7.47 2.05
N LEU A 14 3.99 -7.08 1.06
CA LEU A 14 5.13 -6.18 1.22
C LEU A 14 4.79 -4.85 0.53
N MET A 15 4.69 -3.79 1.29
CA MET A 15 4.38 -2.45 0.80
C MET A 15 5.62 -1.56 0.85
N MET A 16 5.88 -0.82 -0.21
CA MET A 16 7.06 0.00 -0.34
C MET A 16 6.83 1.18 -1.30
N ASN A 17 7.80 2.06 -1.41
CA ASN A 17 7.82 3.11 -2.43
C ASN A 17 8.06 2.51 -3.83
N GLY A 18 7.53 3.14 -4.87
CA GLY A 18 7.67 2.70 -6.25
C GLY A 18 9.12 2.58 -6.73
N ASP A 19 10.00 3.50 -6.29
CA ASP A 19 11.43 3.46 -6.64
C ASP A 19 12.11 2.25 -6.00
N LEU A 20 11.81 1.96 -4.74
CA LEU A 20 12.31 0.75 -4.08
C LEU A 20 11.79 -0.52 -4.75
N LEU A 21 10.51 -0.51 -5.16
CA LEU A 21 9.91 -1.62 -5.88
C LEU A 21 10.66 -1.88 -7.21
N ALA A 22 10.97 -0.83 -7.96
CA ALA A 22 11.72 -0.94 -9.22
C ALA A 22 13.12 -1.54 -9.00
N VAL A 23 13.82 -1.10 -7.95
CA VAL A 23 15.14 -1.66 -7.58
C VAL A 23 15.02 -3.14 -7.19
N MET A 24 14.02 -3.51 -6.41
CA MET A 24 13.77 -4.90 -6.02
C MET A 24 13.46 -5.78 -7.24
N GLN A 25 12.67 -5.29 -8.18
CA GLN A 25 12.38 -5.98 -9.43
C GLN A 25 13.64 -6.18 -10.28
N TYR A 26 14.48 -5.14 -10.41
CA TYR A 26 15.74 -5.22 -11.15
C TYR A 26 16.70 -6.25 -10.52
N ILE A 27 16.85 -6.23 -9.20
CA ILE A 27 17.69 -7.22 -8.50
C ILE A 27 17.14 -8.63 -8.71
N GLY A 28 15.83 -8.81 -8.59
CA GLY A 28 15.18 -10.10 -8.80
C GLY A 28 15.41 -10.64 -10.22
N GLN A 29 15.32 -9.78 -11.22
CA GLN A 29 15.60 -10.16 -12.63
C GLN A 29 17.05 -10.58 -12.82
N LYS A 30 18.03 -9.82 -12.29
CA LYS A 30 19.45 -10.15 -12.38
C LYS A 30 19.81 -11.45 -11.69
N MET A 31 19.16 -11.76 -10.58
CA MET A 31 19.44 -12.96 -9.79
C MET A 31 18.65 -14.20 -10.26
N GLY A 32 17.76 -14.04 -11.24
CA GLY A 32 16.91 -15.13 -11.72
C GLY A 32 15.80 -15.57 -10.74
N TYR A 33 15.54 -14.80 -9.70
CA TYR A 33 14.50 -15.08 -8.70
C TYR A 33 13.24 -14.23 -8.92
N TYR A 34 13.03 -13.73 -10.11
CA TYR A 34 11.90 -12.89 -10.44
C TYR A 34 10.70 -13.73 -10.80
N GLU A 35 9.80 -13.86 -9.85
CA GLU A 35 8.50 -14.50 -10.07
C GLU A 35 7.42 -13.43 -10.30
N ARG A 36 6.64 -13.61 -11.35
CA ARG A 36 5.43 -12.83 -11.62
C ARG A 36 4.22 -13.72 -11.38
N THR A 37 3.40 -13.32 -10.46
CA THR A 37 2.07 -13.90 -10.25
C THR A 37 1.02 -12.94 -10.83
N LYS A 38 -0.14 -13.45 -11.17
CA LYS A 38 -1.30 -12.60 -11.49
C LYS A 38 -2.15 -12.46 -10.26
N ASP A 39 -2.63 -11.25 -9.98
CA ASP A 39 -3.65 -11.02 -8.98
C ASP A 39 -5.02 -11.57 -9.46
N ASP A 40 -6.03 -11.51 -8.61
CA ASP A 40 -7.39 -11.97 -8.92
C ASP A 40 -8.02 -11.22 -10.11
N PHE A 41 -7.47 -10.09 -10.49
CA PHE A 41 -7.87 -9.28 -11.64
C PHE A 41 -6.98 -9.51 -12.88
N GLY A 42 -6.07 -10.48 -12.83
CA GLY A 42 -5.17 -10.84 -13.93
C GLY A 42 -3.99 -9.88 -14.15
N ARG A 43 -3.74 -8.92 -13.24
CA ARG A 43 -2.61 -8.00 -13.32
C ARG A 43 -1.33 -8.68 -12.88
N PRO A 44 -0.19 -8.44 -13.55
CA PRO A 44 1.08 -9.01 -13.13
C PRO A 44 1.54 -8.34 -11.83
N VAL A 45 1.73 -9.13 -10.79
CA VAL A 45 2.27 -8.69 -9.50
C VAL A 45 3.61 -9.37 -9.28
N SER A 46 4.61 -8.57 -8.90
CA SER A 46 5.92 -9.10 -8.50
C SER A 46 5.82 -9.71 -7.12
N THR A 47 6.35 -10.89 -6.94
CA THR A 47 6.36 -11.58 -5.65
C THR A 47 7.79 -11.80 -5.15
N TYR A 48 7.94 -11.76 -3.85
CA TYR A 48 9.15 -12.16 -3.16
C TYR A 48 8.82 -13.33 -2.22
N ARG A 49 9.31 -14.53 -2.56
CA ARG A 49 8.99 -15.77 -1.84
C ARG A 49 7.48 -16.05 -1.75
N GLY A 50 6.74 -15.75 -2.81
CA GLY A 50 5.28 -15.89 -2.83
C GLY A 50 4.50 -14.72 -2.23
N ILE A 51 5.16 -13.78 -1.52
CA ILE A 51 4.53 -12.61 -0.93
C ILE A 51 4.47 -11.49 -1.97
N PRO A 52 3.29 -10.92 -2.28
CA PRO A 52 3.15 -9.85 -3.25
C PRO A 52 3.85 -8.58 -2.77
N MET A 53 4.57 -7.94 -3.68
CA MET A 53 5.20 -6.63 -3.49
C MET A 53 4.35 -5.55 -4.16
N VAL A 54 3.95 -4.55 -3.40
CA VAL A 54 3.02 -3.51 -3.84
C VAL A 54 3.61 -2.12 -3.59
N ASP A 55 3.43 -1.24 -4.57
CA ASP A 55 3.68 0.19 -4.37
C ASP A 55 2.60 0.79 -3.46
N ALA A 56 3.03 1.49 -2.42
CA ALA A 56 2.15 2.19 -1.50
C ALA A 56 1.40 3.37 -2.16
N GLY A 57 1.87 3.82 -3.33
CA GLY A 57 1.29 4.92 -4.06
C GLY A 57 1.49 6.29 -3.39
N LYS A 58 0.67 7.24 -3.84
CA LYS A 58 0.70 8.63 -3.40
C LYS A 58 -0.66 9.06 -2.88
N TYR A 59 -0.65 10.05 -2.00
CA TYR A 59 -1.86 10.73 -1.56
C TYR A 59 -1.72 12.23 -1.67
N TYR A 60 -2.84 12.94 -1.79
CA TYR A 60 -2.87 14.39 -1.82
C TYR A 60 -3.04 14.94 -0.38
N ASN A 61 -2.07 15.74 0.08
CA ASN A 61 -2.06 16.27 1.44
C ASN A 61 -2.76 17.64 1.57
N GLY A 62 -3.53 18.06 0.56
CA GLY A 62 -4.18 19.37 0.49
C GLY A 62 -3.38 20.42 -0.28
N SER A 63 -2.09 20.19 -0.57
CA SER A 63 -1.22 21.10 -1.31
C SER A 63 -0.51 20.42 -2.47
N LYS A 64 -0.03 19.21 -2.28
CA LYS A 64 0.72 18.43 -3.27
C LYS A 64 0.51 16.94 -3.08
N GLU A 65 0.85 16.17 -4.10
CA GLU A 65 0.97 14.72 -3.99
C GLU A 65 2.22 14.36 -3.18
N VAL A 66 2.06 13.44 -2.24
CA VAL A 66 3.11 12.95 -1.35
C VAL A 66 3.09 11.42 -1.37
N ASP A 67 4.27 10.80 -1.38
CA ASP A 67 4.39 9.35 -1.31
C ASP A 67 3.90 8.83 0.06
N CYS A 68 3.09 7.77 0.05
CA CYS A 68 2.66 7.10 1.28
C CYS A 68 3.84 6.52 2.05
N VAL A 69 4.84 5.99 1.33
CA VAL A 69 6.13 5.57 1.89
C VAL A 69 7.20 6.48 1.28
N ALA A 70 7.65 7.45 2.06
CA ALA A 70 8.57 8.48 1.59
C ALA A 70 9.98 7.92 1.33
N VAL A 71 10.68 8.57 0.39
CA VAL A 71 12.12 8.48 0.25
C VAL A 71 12.74 9.68 0.95
N ASP A 72 13.69 9.46 1.85
CA ASP A 72 14.45 10.55 2.45
C ASP A 72 15.40 11.15 1.41
N GLU A 73 15.15 12.40 1.04
CA GLU A 73 15.93 13.13 0.03
C GLU A 73 17.42 13.31 0.43
N LYS A 74 17.71 13.31 1.73
CA LYS A 74 19.08 13.52 2.22
C LYS A 74 19.92 12.27 2.22
N THR A 75 19.32 11.14 2.55
CA THR A 75 20.01 9.86 2.68
C THR A 75 19.81 8.94 1.50
N GLY A 76 18.79 9.20 0.66
CA GLY A 76 18.39 8.32 -0.44
C GLY A 76 17.88 6.97 0.08
N THR A 77 17.29 6.96 1.28
CA THR A 77 16.76 5.74 1.90
C THR A 77 15.24 5.73 1.94
N SER A 78 14.66 4.55 1.92
CA SER A 78 13.22 4.32 2.08
C SER A 78 12.96 3.15 3.02
N SER A 79 11.68 2.85 3.24
CA SER A 79 11.25 1.80 4.13
C SER A 79 10.44 0.74 3.39
N LEU A 80 10.52 -0.49 3.90
CA LEU A 80 9.71 -1.63 3.47
C LEU A 80 8.81 -2.03 4.63
N ILE A 81 7.52 -2.10 4.38
CA ILE A 81 6.50 -2.46 5.37
C ILE A 81 5.94 -3.82 5.01
N ALA A 82 5.93 -4.74 5.95
CA ALA A 82 5.29 -6.04 5.83
C ALA A 82 4.15 -6.13 6.85
N PHE A 83 3.01 -6.63 6.45
CA PHE A 83 1.89 -6.83 7.37
C PHE A 83 0.99 -7.98 6.91
N LYS A 84 0.32 -8.57 7.89
CA LYS A 84 -0.71 -9.57 7.68
C LYS A 84 -2.08 -8.92 7.72
N ILE A 85 -2.97 -9.31 6.82
CA ILE A 85 -4.35 -8.84 6.76
C ILE A 85 -5.25 -9.86 7.47
N GLY A 86 -6.07 -9.40 8.41
CA GLY A 86 -6.98 -10.27 9.13
C GLY A 86 -7.54 -9.64 10.39
N LEU A 87 -8.62 -10.22 10.93
CA LEU A 87 -9.30 -9.71 12.12
C LEU A 87 -8.42 -9.67 13.38
N ASP A 88 -7.40 -10.52 13.45
CA ASP A 88 -6.43 -10.55 14.54
C ASP A 88 -5.13 -9.78 14.23
N ALA A 89 -5.02 -9.22 13.06
CA ALA A 89 -3.86 -8.49 12.55
C ALA A 89 -4.25 -7.08 12.11
N PHE A 90 -4.00 -6.72 10.87
CA PHE A 90 -4.36 -5.43 10.28
C PHE A 90 -5.70 -5.55 9.56
N HIS A 91 -6.66 -4.71 9.91
CA HIS A 91 -7.99 -4.69 9.26
C HIS A 91 -8.67 -3.33 9.37
N GLY A 92 -9.68 -3.14 8.52
CA GLY A 92 -10.55 -1.96 8.56
C GLY A 92 -11.60 -2.08 9.67
N ILE A 93 -11.95 -0.94 10.26
CA ILE A 93 -13.03 -0.81 11.26
C ILE A 93 -14.01 0.27 10.82
N SER A 94 -15.28 0.10 11.20
CA SER A 94 -16.33 1.08 11.03
C SER A 94 -17.22 1.10 12.28
N PRO A 95 -17.87 2.22 12.62
CA PRO A 95 -18.78 2.30 13.78
C PRO A 95 -19.92 1.27 13.69
N LYS A 96 -20.21 0.61 14.79
CA LYS A 96 -21.26 -0.42 14.88
C LYS A 96 -22.67 0.13 14.66
N GLU A 97 -22.88 1.41 14.88
CA GLU A 97 -24.19 2.06 14.77
C GLU A 97 -24.70 2.22 13.33
N SER A 98 -23.83 1.98 12.36
CA SER A 98 -24.20 2.05 10.96
C SER A 98 -24.46 0.65 10.41
N SER A 99 -25.68 0.40 9.93
CA SER A 99 -26.01 -0.82 9.18
C SER A 99 -25.30 -0.90 7.82
N ALA A 100 -24.77 0.23 7.35
CA ALA A 100 -23.97 0.34 6.15
C ALA A 100 -22.70 1.14 6.42
N ILE A 101 -21.58 0.69 5.84
CA ILE A 101 -20.28 1.39 5.92
C ILE A 101 -20.38 2.76 5.26
N ILE A 102 -21.18 2.87 4.20
CA ILE A 102 -21.45 4.11 3.47
C ILE A 102 -22.92 4.48 3.70
N LYS A 103 -23.16 5.64 4.27
CA LYS A 103 -24.47 6.26 4.33
C LYS A 103 -24.64 7.17 3.14
N SER A 104 -25.71 6.99 2.38
CA SER A 104 -26.04 7.83 1.24
C SER A 104 -27.34 8.56 1.48
N TYR A 105 -27.32 9.85 1.27
CA TYR A 105 -28.48 10.73 1.31
C TYR A 105 -28.81 11.15 -0.13
N LEU A 106 -29.83 10.53 -0.71
CA LEU A 106 -30.23 10.81 -2.08
C LEU A 106 -30.96 12.16 -2.13
N PRO A 107 -30.78 12.93 -3.21
CA PRO A 107 -31.49 14.18 -3.39
C PRO A 107 -32.98 13.94 -3.62
N ASP A 108 -33.84 14.85 -3.16
CA ASP A 108 -35.24 14.87 -3.54
C ASP A 108 -35.36 15.27 -5.01
N LEU A 109 -35.70 14.31 -5.84
CA LEU A 109 -35.87 14.52 -7.29
C LEU A 109 -37.10 15.36 -7.63
N ASN A 110 -38.10 15.46 -6.71
CA ASN A 110 -39.31 16.23 -6.90
C ASN A 110 -39.17 17.70 -6.46
N ALA A 111 -38.08 18.02 -5.74
CA ALA A 111 -37.85 19.42 -5.35
C ALA A 111 -37.61 20.30 -6.60
N PRO A 112 -38.10 21.56 -6.61
CA PRO A 112 -37.89 22.48 -7.71
C PRO A 112 -36.39 22.83 -7.83
N GLY A 113 -35.91 23.00 -9.07
CA GLY A 113 -34.52 23.37 -9.38
C GLY A 113 -33.83 22.35 -10.27
N ALA A 114 -32.92 22.87 -11.10
CA ALA A 114 -32.16 22.06 -12.07
C ALA A 114 -30.99 21.29 -11.43
N VAL A 115 -30.49 21.74 -10.28
CA VAL A 115 -29.38 21.12 -9.56
C VAL A 115 -29.93 20.31 -8.39
N LYS A 116 -29.52 19.04 -8.32
CA LYS A 116 -29.84 18.12 -7.22
C LYS A 116 -28.56 17.78 -6.48
N THR A 117 -28.57 17.94 -5.16
CA THR A 117 -27.42 17.63 -4.32
C THR A 117 -27.71 16.37 -3.50
N GLY A 118 -26.84 15.38 -3.62
CA GLY A 118 -26.81 14.21 -2.76
C GLY A 118 -25.52 14.19 -1.96
N GLU A 119 -25.54 13.51 -0.83
CA GLU A 119 -24.38 13.37 0.06
C GLU A 119 -24.09 11.90 0.30
N ALA A 120 -22.82 11.57 0.46
CA ALA A 120 -22.37 10.26 0.91
C ALA A 120 -21.39 10.45 2.06
N GLU A 121 -21.62 9.73 3.14
CA GLU A 121 -20.78 9.75 4.33
C GLU A 121 -20.15 8.37 4.53
N LEU A 122 -18.82 8.35 4.69
CA LEU A 122 -18.05 7.17 5.07
C LEU A 122 -17.29 7.47 6.35
N VAL A 123 -17.55 6.68 7.39
CA VAL A 123 -16.73 6.71 8.62
C VAL A 123 -16.03 5.37 8.74
N ALA A 124 -14.73 5.38 8.50
CA ALA A 124 -13.92 4.18 8.57
C ALA A 124 -12.53 4.51 9.13
N GLY A 125 -11.90 3.51 9.69
CA GLY A 125 -10.53 3.57 10.18
C GLY A 125 -9.81 2.24 9.95
N VAL A 126 -8.56 2.18 10.36
CA VAL A 126 -7.76 0.96 10.33
C VAL A 126 -7.17 0.69 11.70
N VAL A 127 -6.96 -0.58 12.01
CA VAL A 127 -6.38 -1.00 13.29
C VAL A 127 -5.41 -2.15 13.09
N LEU A 128 -4.33 -2.13 13.86
CA LEU A 128 -3.41 -3.23 14.02
C LEU A 128 -3.56 -3.79 15.44
N LYS A 129 -4.21 -4.94 15.58
CA LYS A 129 -4.44 -5.57 16.89
C LYS A 129 -3.19 -6.20 17.49
N ASN A 130 -2.37 -6.80 16.65
CA ASN A 130 -1.15 -7.47 17.09
C ASN A 130 0.06 -6.87 16.35
N THR A 131 0.91 -6.16 17.10
CA THR A 131 2.09 -5.49 16.56
C THR A 131 3.13 -6.46 15.99
N LYS A 132 3.11 -7.75 16.39
CA LYS A 132 3.98 -8.79 15.81
C LYS A 132 3.51 -9.28 14.44
N MET A 133 2.31 -8.88 14.00
CA MET A 133 1.78 -9.19 12.66
C MET A 133 2.15 -8.14 11.61
N ALA A 134 2.88 -7.11 12.02
CA ALA A 134 3.42 -6.11 11.11
C ALA A 134 4.87 -5.78 11.48
N GLY A 135 5.65 -5.39 10.50
CA GLY A 135 7.04 -4.97 10.70
C GLY A 135 7.46 -3.96 9.64
N MET A 136 8.41 -3.14 9.99
CA MET A 136 9.00 -2.16 9.08
C MET A 136 10.52 -2.32 9.07
N LEU A 137 11.09 -2.41 7.89
CA LEU A 137 12.53 -2.35 7.66
C LEU A 137 12.84 -0.96 7.12
N THR A 138 13.63 -0.20 7.87
CA THR A 138 14.01 1.18 7.55
C THR A 138 15.40 1.28 6.95
N ASP A 139 15.77 2.48 6.48
CA ASP A 139 17.11 2.82 6.01
C ASP A 139 17.61 1.96 4.82
N ILE A 140 16.68 1.52 3.97
CA ILE A 140 17.03 0.81 2.74
C ILE A 140 17.49 1.82 1.72
N LYS A 141 18.77 1.77 1.33
CA LYS A 141 19.31 2.61 0.26
C LYS A 141 18.69 2.25 -1.09
N ILE A 142 18.11 3.25 -1.73
CA ILE A 142 17.70 3.20 -3.13
C ILE A 142 18.86 3.80 -3.91
N GLN A 143 19.67 2.97 -4.59
CA GLN A 143 20.65 3.50 -5.53
C GLN A 143 19.88 3.99 -6.76
N PRO A 144 20.09 5.24 -7.20
CA PRO A 144 19.52 5.65 -8.48
C PRO A 144 20.02 4.68 -9.54
N VAL A 145 19.10 4.14 -10.34
CA VAL A 145 19.47 3.42 -11.55
C VAL A 145 20.25 4.42 -12.39
N ALA A 146 21.55 4.21 -12.57
CA ALA A 146 22.34 5.03 -13.45
C ALA A 146 21.65 5.00 -14.81
N GLN A 147 21.12 6.13 -15.25
CA GLN A 147 20.72 6.28 -16.64
C GLN A 147 21.99 6.05 -17.43
N GLU A 148 22.05 4.92 -18.12
CA GLU A 148 23.08 4.72 -19.13
C GLU A 148 22.91 5.89 -20.11
N GLY A 149 23.87 6.81 -20.04
CA GLY A 149 23.87 7.99 -20.87
C GLY A 149 23.85 7.57 -22.34
N GLU A 150 22.96 8.20 -23.08
CA GLU A 150 23.06 8.25 -24.51
C GLU A 150 24.50 8.65 -24.90
N GLY A 151 25.20 7.73 -25.53
CA GLY A 151 26.43 7.94 -26.25
C GLY A 151 26.16 7.79 -27.73
#